data_65ce9f8c5d9acd14cd8d9a1262870072
#
_entry.id   65ce9f8c5d9acd14cd8d9a1262870072
#
_cell.length_a   1.000
_cell.length_b   1.000
_cell.length_c   1.000
_cell.angle_alpha   90.00
_cell.angle_beta   90.00
_cell.angle_gamma   90.00
#
_symmetry.space_group_name_H-M   'P 1'
#
loop_
_entity.id
_entity.type
_entity.pdbx_description
1 polymer ?
#
loop_
_entity_poly.entity_id
_entity_poly.type
_entity_poly.pdbx_seq_one_letter_code
_entity_poly.pdbx_strand_id
1 'polypeptide(L)'
;MSAPPLFDTHAHLHFPDLAADLDEVLARARAAGVVGMVTIGTDRETNPAAVALAERLPVVHATVGIHPHDAADATDADFEAMEALARGSAKVVALGEMGLDFFRNLSPPDVQAAVFRRQLDMARRLGKPVVIHCRDAHPEALALLEEERVGQVGGVMHCFSADVGVARRCLDLGLYISLAGPVTYKNARALPDVARFVPADRLVVETDCPFLPPHPHRGQRNEPAWVAITAAHVATLRGESLETLGPTVTANARRLFHLA
;
A
#
# COMPACT_ATOMS: atom_id res chain seq x y z
N MET A 1 12.20 -6.51 -26.43
CA MET A 1 12.57 -6.91 -25.05
C MET A 1 11.28 -6.91 -24.25
N SER A 2 11.08 -7.86 -23.32
CA SER A 2 9.93 -7.86 -22.43
C SER A 2 10.03 -6.70 -21.43
N ALA A 3 8.88 -6.14 -21.01
CA ALA A 3 8.86 -5.13 -19.96
C ALA A 3 9.49 -5.69 -18.65
N PRO A 4 10.24 -4.88 -17.89
CA PRO A 4 10.80 -5.32 -16.63
C PRO A 4 9.68 -5.68 -15.63
N PRO A 5 9.91 -6.67 -14.74
CA PRO A 5 8.89 -7.09 -13.79
C PRO A 5 8.60 -5.97 -12.79
N LEU A 6 7.31 -5.72 -12.55
CA LEU A 6 6.80 -4.76 -11.58
C LEU A 6 5.79 -5.43 -10.65
N PHE A 7 5.72 -4.93 -9.42
CA PHE A 7 4.73 -5.36 -8.45
C PHE A 7 3.97 -4.11 -7.94
N ASP A 8 2.64 -4.12 -8.08
CA ASP A 8 1.78 -3.06 -7.55
C ASP A 8 1.42 -3.38 -6.09
N THR A 9 2.02 -2.66 -5.15
CA THR A 9 1.87 -2.99 -3.72
C THR A 9 0.57 -2.50 -3.10
N HIS A 10 -0.25 -1.69 -3.83
CA HIS A 10 -1.50 -1.16 -3.30
C HIS A 10 -2.48 -0.79 -4.43
N ALA A 11 -3.59 -1.53 -4.51
CA ALA A 11 -4.67 -1.31 -5.48
C ALA A 11 -6.02 -1.72 -4.88
N HIS A 12 -7.14 -1.09 -5.30
CA HIS A 12 -8.49 -1.45 -4.88
C HIS A 12 -9.24 -2.14 -6.03
N LEU A 13 -8.75 -3.30 -6.46
CA LEU A 13 -9.23 -4.03 -7.64
C LEU A 13 -10.70 -4.46 -7.56
N HIS A 14 -11.22 -4.65 -6.35
CA HIS A 14 -12.60 -5.06 -6.09
C HIS A 14 -13.59 -3.88 -6.12
N PHE A 15 -13.11 -2.63 -6.19
CA PHE A 15 -13.97 -1.47 -6.27
C PHE A 15 -14.73 -1.44 -7.60
N PRO A 16 -16.01 -0.96 -7.61
CA PRO A 16 -16.85 -0.98 -8.79
C PRO A 16 -16.20 -0.38 -10.04
N ASP A 17 -15.40 0.66 -9.85
CA ASP A 17 -14.69 1.37 -10.93
C ASP A 17 -13.75 0.44 -11.73
N LEU A 18 -13.13 -0.55 -11.08
CA LEU A 18 -12.20 -1.49 -11.71
C LEU A 18 -12.83 -2.86 -11.93
N ALA A 19 -13.76 -3.27 -11.07
CA ALA A 19 -14.41 -4.56 -11.14
C ALA A 19 -15.26 -4.72 -12.44
N ALA A 20 -15.75 -3.62 -12.98
CA ALA A 20 -16.60 -3.60 -14.19
C ALA A 20 -15.88 -4.11 -15.45
N ASP A 21 -14.56 -3.89 -15.58
CA ASP A 21 -13.73 -4.32 -16.71
C ASP A 21 -12.42 -4.97 -16.25
N LEU A 22 -12.49 -5.74 -15.16
CA LEU A 22 -11.32 -6.27 -14.46
C LEU A 22 -10.41 -7.12 -15.35
N ASP A 23 -10.96 -7.95 -16.23
CA ASP A 23 -10.16 -8.80 -17.10
C ASP A 23 -9.30 -7.99 -18.07
N GLU A 24 -9.84 -6.90 -18.61
CA GLU A 24 -9.14 -5.96 -19.47
C GLU A 24 -8.08 -5.16 -18.65
N VAL A 25 -8.41 -4.75 -17.43
CA VAL A 25 -7.46 -4.10 -16.50
C VAL A 25 -6.27 -5.01 -16.23
N LEU A 26 -6.51 -6.28 -15.92
CA LEU A 26 -5.46 -7.27 -15.67
C LEU A 26 -4.63 -7.58 -16.93
N ALA A 27 -5.27 -7.60 -18.11
CA ALA A 27 -4.56 -7.78 -19.37
C ALA A 27 -3.61 -6.62 -19.66
N ARG A 28 -4.05 -5.37 -19.43
CA ARG A 28 -3.20 -4.18 -19.57
C ARG A 28 -2.06 -4.18 -18.55
N ALA A 29 -2.34 -4.54 -17.28
CA ALA A 29 -1.34 -4.66 -16.23
C ALA A 29 -0.23 -5.67 -16.62
N ARG A 30 -0.62 -6.84 -17.10
CA ARG A 30 0.32 -7.87 -17.59
C ARG A 30 1.16 -7.35 -18.75
N ALA A 31 0.55 -6.66 -19.72
CA ALA A 31 1.26 -6.08 -20.86
C ALA A 31 2.27 -5.01 -20.43
N ALA A 32 2.01 -4.28 -19.34
CA ALA A 32 2.90 -3.31 -18.73
C ALA A 32 4.01 -3.92 -17.85
N GLY A 33 4.07 -5.26 -17.71
CA GLY A 33 5.09 -5.95 -16.92
C GLY A 33 4.70 -6.19 -15.46
N VAL A 34 3.45 -5.96 -15.06
CA VAL A 34 2.99 -6.24 -13.68
C VAL A 34 2.89 -7.75 -13.47
N VAL A 35 3.71 -8.28 -12.56
CA VAL A 35 3.81 -9.72 -12.25
C VAL A 35 3.11 -10.10 -10.96
N GLY A 36 2.68 -9.13 -10.18
CA GLY A 36 1.92 -9.33 -8.94
C GLY A 36 1.33 -8.03 -8.44
N MET A 37 0.28 -8.13 -7.63
CA MET A 37 -0.38 -6.97 -7.02
C MET A 37 -1.09 -7.33 -5.72
N VAL A 38 -1.32 -6.34 -4.87
CA VAL A 38 -2.09 -6.48 -3.63
C VAL A 38 -3.36 -5.67 -3.73
N THR A 39 -4.51 -6.32 -3.53
CA THR A 39 -5.80 -5.64 -3.40
C THR A 39 -6.11 -5.39 -1.93
N ILE A 40 -6.55 -4.19 -1.62
CA ILE A 40 -6.58 -3.64 -0.26
C ILE A 40 -8.00 -3.60 0.29
N GLY A 41 -8.28 -4.39 1.33
CA GLY A 41 -9.51 -4.26 2.10
C GLY A 41 -9.42 -3.12 3.11
N THR A 42 -10.52 -2.41 3.34
CA THR A 42 -10.57 -1.19 4.16
C THR A 42 -11.69 -1.19 5.21
N ASP A 43 -12.64 -2.12 5.10
CA ASP A 43 -13.82 -2.20 5.96
C ASP A 43 -14.46 -3.60 5.92
N ARG A 44 -15.61 -3.77 6.63
CA ARG A 44 -16.34 -5.04 6.72
C ARG A 44 -16.85 -5.60 5.41
N GLU A 45 -17.08 -4.76 4.40
CA GLU A 45 -17.59 -5.16 3.09
C GLU A 45 -16.45 -5.46 2.11
N THR A 46 -15.44 -4.64 2.13
CA THR A 46 -14.30 -4.71 1.20
C THR A 46 -13.29 -5.78 1.58
N ASN A 47 -13.12 -6.09 2.88
CA ASN A 47 -12.23 -7.15 3.34
C ASN A 47 -12.56 -8.53 2.72
N PRO A 48 -13.78 -9.06 2.82
CA PRO A 48 -14.11 -10.34 2.20
C PRO A 48 -14.07 -10.27 0.66
N ALA A 49 -14.42 -9.13 0.05
CA ALA A 49 -14.36 -8.96 -1.39
C ALA A 49 -12.92 -9.01 -1.91
N ALA A 50 -11.97 -8.34 -1.22
CA ALA A 50 -10.56 -8.37 -1.55
C ALA A 50 -9.98 -9.80 -1.46
N VAL A 51 -10.31 -10.52 -0.39
CA VAL A 51 -9.85 -11.92 -0.20
C VAL A 51 -10.42 -12.84 -1.29
N ALA A 52 -11.72 -12.77 -1.55
CA ALA A 52 -12.36 -13.59 -2.58
C ALA A 52 -11.77 -13.34 -3.97
N LEU A 53 -11.43 -12.08 -4.28
CA LEU A 53 -10.76 -11.73 -5.53
C LEU A 53 -9.35 -12.33 -5.61
N ALA A 54 -8.58 -12.22 -4.54
CA ALA A 54 -7.22 -12.74 -4.48
C ALA A 54 -7.18 -14.29 -4.60
N GLU A 55 -8.15 -14.98 -4.04
CA GLU A 55 -8.26 -16.45 -4.15
C GLU A 55 -8.52 -16.91 -5.59
N ARG A 56 -9.25 -16.12 -6.38
CA ARG A 56 -9.54 -16.42 -7.79
C ARG A 56 -8.37 -16.12 -8.74
N LEU A 57 -7.49 -15.20 -8.38
CA LEU A 57 -6.44 -14.66 -9.26
C LEU A 57 -5.04 -14.99 -8.72
N PRO A 58 -4.26 -15.85 -9.41
CA PRO A 58 -2.95 -16.28 -8.93
C PRO A 58 -1.99 -15.14 -8.59
N VAL A 59 -1.98 -14.06 -9.40
CA VAL A 59 -1.06 -12.92 -9.28
C VAL A 59 -1.56 -11.85 -8.30
N VAL A 60 -2.73 -12.02 -7.71
CA VAL A 60 -3.32 -11.08 -6.75
C VAL A 60 -3.20 -11.65 -5.34
N HIS A 61 -2.81 -10.79 -4.41
CA HIS A 61 -2.83 -11.01 -2.96
C HIS A 61 -3.79 -10.00 -2.33
N ALA A 62 -4.12 -10.16 -1.06
CA ALA A 62 -5.03 -9.28 -0.36
C ALA A 62 -4.45 -8.79 0.97
N THR A 63 -4.96 -7.66 1.43
CA THR A 63 -4.90 -7.25 2.82
C THR A 63 -6.30 -7.18 3.41
N VAL A 64 -6.39 -7.17 4.73
CA VAL A 64 -7.62 -6.92 5.47
C VAL A 64 -7.35 -5.89 6.56
N GLY A 65 -8.20 -4.88 6.65
CA GLY A 65 -8.01 -3.76 7.57
C GLY A 65 -9.27 -2.96 7.80
N ILE A 66 -9.15 -1.98 8.70
CA ILE A 66 -10.15 -0.93 8.94
C ILE A 66 -9.44 0.40 8.71
N HIS A 67 -9.84 1.09 7.63
CA HIS A 67 -9.30 2.38 7.26
C HIS A 67 -9.67 3.44 8.32
N PRO A 68 -8.82 4.45 8.58
CA PRO A 68 -9.13 5.50 9.55
C PRO A 68 -10.45 6.23 9.30
N HIS A 69 -10.94 6.27 8.07
CA HIS A 69 -12.25 6.86 7.77
C HIS A 69 -13.41 6.10 8.40
N ASP A 70 -13.28 4.78 8.54
CA ASP A 70 -14.32 3.86 9.01
C ASP A 70 -14.13 3.46 10.49
N ALA A 71 -13.14 4.07 11.15
CA ALA A 71 -12.78 3.72 12.53
C ALA A 71 -13.93 3.93 13.52
N ALA A 72 -14.80 4.94 13.32
CA ALA A 72 -15.93 5.22 14.20
C ALA A 72 -17.02 4.13 14.18
N ASP A 73 -17.13 3.40 13.07
CA ASP A 73 -18.12 2.33 12.87
C ASP A 73 -17.55 0.93 13.16
N ALA A 74 -16.29 0.85 13.59
CA ALA A 74 -15.61 -0.42 13.87
C ALA A 74 -16.17 -1.10 15.12
N THR A 75 -16.52 -2.37 15.01
CA THR A 75 -17.05 -3.20 16.09
C THR A 75 -16.12 -4.37 16.41
N ASP A 76 -16.31 -5.03 17.55
CA ASP A 76 -15.54 -6.25 17.88
C ASP A 76 -15.74 -7.34 16.84
N ALA A 77 -16.94 -7.49 16.29
CA ALA A 77 -17.22 -8.45 15.22
C ALA A 77 -16.40 -8.19 13.95
N ASP A 78 -16.10 -6.93 13.62
CA ASP A 78 -15.25 -6.59 12.46
C ASP A 78 -13.81 -7.06 12.67
N PHE A 79 -13.27 -6.89 13.89
CA PHE A 79 -11.93 -7.39 14.22
C PHE A 79 -11.88 -8.92 14.23
N GLU A 80 -12.91 -9.60 14.74
CA GLU A 80 -13.01 -11.06 14.71
C GLU A 80 -13.06 -11.58 13.27
N ALA A 81 -13.87 -10.94 12.42
CA ALA A 81 -13.96 -11.29 11.00
C ALA A 81 -12.64 -11.05 10.26
N MET A 82 -11.97 -9.92 10.52
CA MET A 82 -10.64 -9.63 9.99
C MET A 82 -9.61 -10.71 10.38
N GLU A 83 -9.58 -11.07 11.67
CA GLU A 83 -8.64 -12.11 12.16
C GLU A 83 -8.95 -13.47 11.53
N ALA A 84 -10.23 -13.81 11.37
CA ALA A 84 -10.64 -15.04 10.70
C ALA A 84 -10.20 -15.08 9.23
N LEU A 85 -10.38 -14.00 8.47
CA LEU A 85 -9.90 -13.88 7.09
C LEU A 85 -8.38 -13.99 7.01
N ALA A 86 -7.66 -13.28 7.91
CA ALA A 86 -6.20 -13.27 7.92
C ALA A 86 -5.57 -14.64 8.26
N ARG A 87 -6.27 -15.46 9.05
CA ARG A 87 -5.85 -16.85 9.37
C ARG A 87 -6.33 -17.85 8.32
N GLY A 88 -7.50 -17.60 7.73
CA GLY A 88 -8.17 -18.55 6.83
C GLY A 88 -7.61 -18.58 5.41
N SER A 89 -6.97 -17.52 4.96
CA SER A 89 -6.47 -17.43 3.58
C SER A 89 -4.98 -17.09 3.53
N ALA A 90 -4.21 -17.94 2.86
CA ALA A 90 -2.79 -17.66 2.55
C ALA A 90 -2.62 -16.47 1.59
N LYS A 91 -3.70 -16.05 0.92
CA LYS A 91 -3.71 -14.87 0.04
C LYS A 91 -3.72 -13.55 0.83
N VAL A 92 -4.08 -13.57 2.12
CA VAL A 92 -3.98 -12.40 3.00
C VAL A 92 -2.54 -12.27 3.47
N VAL A 93 -1.79 -11.36 2.83
CA VAL A 93 -0.33 -11.21 3.02
C VAL A 93 0.06 -10.14 4.03
N ALA A 94 -0.86 -9.24 4.37
CA ALA A 94 -0.62 -8.17 5.35
C ALA A 94 -1.94 -7.77 6.03
N LEU A 95 -1.85 -7.04 7.15
CA LEU A 95 -2.98 -6.32 7.72
C LEU A 95 -2.94 -4.84 7.28
N GLY A 96 -4.08 -4.29 7.01
CA GLY A 96 -4.31 -2.93 6.51
C GLY A 96 -5.28 -2.93 5.31
N GLU A 97 -5.75 -1.79 4.93
CA GLU A 97 -5.18 -0.47 5.22
C GLU A 97 -5.61 0.01 6.61
N MET A 98 -4.65 0.50 7.38
CA MET A 98 -4.86 1.01 8.72
C MET A 98 -4.04 2.28 8.95
N GLY A 99 -4.39 3.12 9.91
CA GLY A 99 -3.56 4.29 10.20
C GLY A 99 -4.36 5.50 10.66
N LEU A 100 -3.89 6.71 10.27
CA LEU A 100 -4.48 7.99 10.66
C LEU A 100 -4.68 8.91 9.45
N ASP A 101 -5.84 9.58 9.39
CA ASP A 101 -6.17 10.62 8.41
C ASP A 101 -6.77 11.84 9.11
N PHE A 102 -5.95 12.85 9.37
CA PHE A 102 -6.40 14.11 9.95
C PHE A 102 -6.77 15.17 8.91
N PHE A 103 -6.57 14.87 7.63
CA PHE A 103 -7.02 15.72 6.54
C PHE A 103 -8.53 15.59 6.29
N ARG A 104 -9.02 14.37 6.09
CA ARG A 104 -10.46 14.10 5.91
C ARG A 104 -11.17 14.06 7.25
N ASN A 105 -10.52 13.51 8.25
CA ASN A 105 -10.97 13.44 9.65
C ASN A 105 -12.42 12.94 9.79
N LEU A 106 -12.77 11.86 9.06
CA LEU A 106 -14.14 11.32 9.03
C LEU A 106 -14.49 10.57 10.31
N SER A 107 -13.50 10.05 11.02
CA SER A 107 -13.64 9.52 12.38
C SER A 107 -12.85 10.37 13.36
N PRO A 108 -13.23 10.50 14.64
CA PRO A 108 -12.46 11.25 15.63
C PRO A 108 -11.02 10.74 15.76
N PRO A 109 -10.02 11.63 15.95
CA PRO A 109 -8.60 11.23 16.01
C PRO A 109 -8.26 10.21 17.07
N ASP A 110 -8.87 10.28 18.24
CA ASP A 110 -8.69 9.33 19.34
C ASP A 110 -9.28 7.94 19.01
N VAL A 111 -10.39 7.90 18.29
CA VAL A 111 -11.00 6.65 17.80
C VAL A 111 -10.13 6.04 16.71
N GLN A 112 -9.64 6.85 15.74
CA GLN A 112 -8.68 6.38 14.74
C GLN A 112 -7.44 5.75 15.41
N ALA A 113 -6.87 6.42 16.42
CA ALA A 113 -5.71 5.94 17.16
C ALA A 113 -6.00 4.61 17.89
N ALA A 114 -7.16 4.47 18.54
CA ALA A 114 -7.54 3.26 19.24
C ALA A 114 -7.70 2.06 18.27
N VAL A 115 -8.38 2.27 17.14
CA VAL A 115 -8.56 1.26 16.08
C VAL A 115 -7.22 0.89 15.44
N PHE A 116 -6.34 1.87 15.20
CA PHE A 116 -5.00 1.64 14.67
C PHE A 116 -4.16 0.77 15.63
N ARG A 117 -4.11 1.09 16.93
CA ARG A 117 -3.42 0.28 17.95
C ARG A 117 -3.90 -1.17 17.97
N ARG A 118 -5.21 -1.37 17.94
CA ARG A 118 -5.80 -2.70 17.96
C ARG A 118 -5.40 -3.53 16.74
N GLN A 119 -5.32 -2.92 15.56
CA GLN A 119 -4.86 -3.59 14.34
C GLN A 119 -3.35 -3.90 14.38
N LEU A 120 -2.53 -3.00 14.92
CA LEU A 120 -1.10 -3.24 15.12
C LEU A 120 -0.85 -4.42 16.08
N ASP A 121 -1.61 -4.51 17.16
CA ASP A 121 -1.55 -5.65 18.07
C ASP A 121 -1.92 -6.96 17.37
N MET A 122 -3.00 -6.94 16.58
CA MET A 122 -3.41 -8.10 15.76
C MET A 122 -2.30 -8.51 14.78
N ALA A 123 -1.67 -7.56 14.09
CA ALA A 123 -0.58 -7.82 13.16
C ALA A 123 0.60 -8.53 13.86
N ARG A 124 0.97 -8.09 15.07
CA ARG A 124 2.03 -8.74 15.86
C ARG A 124 1.63 -10.16 16.26
N ARG A 125 0.39 -10.37 16.72
CA ARG A 125 -0.10 -11.73 17.10
C ARG A 125 -0.13 -12.68 15.89
N LEU A 126 -0.39 -12.15 14.70
CA LEU A 126 -0.46 -12.94 13.46
C LEU A 126 0.89 -13.06 12.72
N GLY A 127 1.89 -12.28 13.11
CA GLY A 127 3.18 -12.23 12.41
C GLY A 127 3.09 -11.71 10.99
N LYS A 128 2.12 -10.81 10.72
CA LYS A 128 1.89 -10.25 9.38
C LYS A 128 2.38 -8.81 9.30
N PRO A 129 3.02 -8.38 8.20
CA PRO A 129 3.38 -7.00 7.98
C PRO A 129 2.13 -6.11 7.87
N VAL A 130 2.33 -4.79 7.98
CA VAL A 130 1.21 -3.83 7.95
C VAL A 130 1.29 -2.88 6.76
N VAL A 131 0.11 -2.48 6.23
CA VAL A 131 -0.04 -1.43 5.23
C VAL A 131 -0.64 -0.20 5.92
N ILE A 132 0.13 0.88 5.96
CA ILE A 132 -0.15 2.05 6.79
C ILE A 132 -0.55 3.23 5.93
N HIS A 133 -1.76 3.75 6.19
CA HIS A 133 -2.24 5.03 5.72
C HIS A 133 -1.82 6.14 6.68
N CYS A 134 -1.29 7.24 6.15
CA CYS A 134 -0.98 8.40 6.97
C CYS A 134 -1.16 9.70 6.17
N ARG A 135 -2.10 10.54 6.61
CA ARG A 135 -2.34 11.84 5.98
C ARG A 135 -2.53 12.94 7.03
N ASP A 136 -1.63 13.93 7.00
CA ASP A 136 -1.58 15.06 7.95
C ASP A 136 -1.52 14.62 9.43
N ALA A 137 -0.95 13.41 9.71
CA ALA A 137 -0.89 12.79 11.02
C ALA A 137 0.45 12.06 11.27
N HIS A 138 1.51 12.45 10.57
CA HIS A 138 2.79 11.72 10.63
C HIS A 138 3.42 11.67 12.02
N PRO A 139 3.45 12.76 12.84
CA PRO A 139 4.00 12.68 14.19
C PRO A 139 3.28 11.65 15.06
N GLU A 140 1.96 11.66 15.04
CA GLU A 140 1.09 10.77 15.83
C GLU A 140 1.19 9.32 15.34
N ALA A 141 1.16 9.11 14.03
CA ALA A 141 1.30 7.78 13.44
C ALA A 141 2.66 7.16 13.78
N LEU A 142 3.75 7.92 13.67
CA LEU A 142 5.09 7.44 14.01
C LEU A 142 5.24 7.11 15.51
N ALA A 143 4.64 7.92 16.39
CA ALA A 143 4.63 7.63 17.82
C ALA A 143 3.91 6.32 18.13
N LEU A 144 2.73 6.10 17.53
CA LEU A 144 1.97 4.86 17.68
C LEU A 144 2.73 3.64 17.15
N LEU A 145 3.36 3.77 15.98
CA LEU A 145 4.14 2.68 15.38
C LEU A 145 5.34 2.29 16.23
N GLU A 146 6.00 3.26 16.87
CA GLU A 146 7.10 3.02 17.79
C GLU A 146 6.62 2.38 19.09
N GLU A 147 5.58 2.93 19.73
CA GLU A 147 4.97 2.39 20.95
C GLU A 147 4.50 0.93 20.74
N GLU A 148 3.85 0.66 19.61
CA GLU A 148 3.34 -0.66 19.24
C GLU A 148 4.39 -1.57 18.60
N ARG A 149 5.66 -1.15 18.56
CA ARG A 149 6.80 -1.97 18.12
C ARG A 149 6.59 -2.57 16.73
N VAL A 150 6.15 -1.76 15.77
CA VAL A 150 5.87 -2.19 14.40
C VAL A 150 7.04 -2.94 13.74
N GLY A 151 8.28 -2.62 14.14
CA GLY A 151 9.49 -3.30 13.65
C GLY A 151 9.53 -4.82 13.88
N GLN A 152 8.69 -5.37 14.76
CA GLN A 152 8.60 -6.82 14.98
C GLN A 152 7.96 -7.55 13.79
N VAL A 153 7.09 -6.88 13.04
CA VAL A 153 6.40 -7.44 11.86
C VAL A 153 6.78 -6.71 10.58
N GLY A 154 7.28 -5.49 10.67
CA GLY A 154 7.54 -4.62 9.53
C GLY A 154 6.26 -4.15 8.85
N GLY A 155 6.42 -3.52 7.69
CA GLY A 155 5.29 -3.01 6.92
C GLY A 155 5.71 -1.96 5.92
N VAL A 156 4.72 -1.25 5.38
CA VAL A 156 4.92 -0.18 4.40
C VAL A 156 4.11 1.05 4.77
N MET A 157 4.75 2.21 4.70
CA MET A 157 4.04 3.48 4.63
C MET A 157 3.58 3.67 3.19
N HIS A 158 2.30 3.36 2.93
CA HIS A 158 1.73 3.44 1.59
C HIS A 158 1.52 4.90 1.17
N CYS A 159 1.49 5.15 -0.12
CA CYS A 159 1.25 6.47 -0.74
C CYS A 159 1.99 7.60 -0.02
N PHE A 160 3.28 7.38 0.25
CA PHE A 160 4.08 8.29 1.08
C PHE A 160 4.04 9.72 0.55
N SER A 161 3.70 10.66 1.42
CA SER A 161 3.44 12.06 1.03
C SER A 161 4.20 13.10 1.85
N ALA A 162 5.12 12.65 2.73
CA ALA A 162 5.91 13.52 3.61
C ALA A 162 7.32 13.80 3.05
N ASP A 163 8.20 14.32 3.89
CA ASP A 163 9.58 14.68 3.57
C ASP A 163 10.60 13.59 3.96
N VAL A 164 11.88 13.86 3.68
CA VAL A 164 13.01 12.97 4.01
C VAL A 164 13.15 12.72 5.50
N GLY A 165 12.78 13.68 6.35
CA GLY A 165 12.84 13.53 7.82
C GLY A 165 11.88 12.47 8.31
N VAL A 166 10.65 12.50 7.84
CA VAL A 166 9.62 11.47 8.11
C VAL A 166 10.01 10.14 7.49
N ALA A 167 10.51 10.13 6.24
CA ALA A 167 10.97 8.91 5.58
C ALA A 167 12.07 8.21 6.39
N ARG A 168 13.03 8.96 6.92
CA ARG A 168 14.10 8.43 7.80
C ARG A 168 13.51 7.72 9.03
N ARG A 169 12.57 8.35 9.72
CA ARG A 169 11.93 7.75 10.90
C ARG A 169 11.17 6.46 10.56
N CYS A 170 10.48 6.42 9.41
CA CYS A 170 9.85 5.19 8.92
C CYS A 170 10.88 4.07 8.69
N LEU A 171 12.02 4.41 8.06
CA LEU A 171 13.11 3.46 7.80
C LEU A 171 13.75 2.95 9.11
N ASP A 172 13.93 3.82 10.10
CA ASP A 172 14.47 3.47 11.42
C ASP A 172 13.54 2.49 12.16
N LEU A 173 12.22 2.56 11.91
CA LEU A 173 11.22 1.60 12.39
C LEU A 173 11.16 0.30 11.55
N GLY A 174 12.00 0.15 10.52
CA GLY A 174 12.05 -1.05 9.66
C GLY A 174 11.01 -1.08 8.56
N LEU A 175 10.31 0.04 8.30
CA LEU A 175 9.27 0.13 7.29
C LEU A 175 9.86 0.31 5.87
N TYR A 176 9.09 -0.11 4.89
CA TYR A 176 9.26 0.28 3.50
C TYR A 176 8.55 1.61 3.22
N ILE A 177 9.02 2.31 2.20
CA ILE A 177 8.38 3.52 1.65
C ILE A 177 7.81 3.16 0.29
N SER A 178 6.51 3.40 0.11
CA SER A 178 5.86 3.22 -1.18
C SER A 178 5.61 4.57 -1.87
N LEU A 179 5.97 4.65 -3.14
CA LEU A 179 5.72 5.83 -3.97
C LEU A 179 4.66 5.53 -5.01
N ALA A 180 3.60 6.34 -4.99
CA ALA A 180 2.45 6.27 -5.90
C ALA A 180 2.48 7.38 -6.96
N GLY A 181 1.45 7.43 -7.79
CA GLY A 181 1.29 8.43 -8.86
C GLY A 181 1.64 9.87 -8.49
N PRO A 182 1.35 10.37 -7.27
CA PRO A 182 1.72 11.73 -6.84
C PRO A 182 3.20 12.10 -6.99
N VAL A 183 4.13 11.15 -6.97
CA VAL A 183 5.57 11.46 -7.20
C VAL A 183 5.81 12.09 -8.57
N THR A 184 4.93 11.84 -9.55
CA THR A 184 5.00 12.40 -10.92
C THR A 184 4.40 13.80 -11.05
N TYR A 185 3.77 14.33 -9.98
CA TYR A 185 3.07 15.60 -10.06
C TYR A 185 4.03 16.79 -9.97
N LYS A 186 3.76 17.84 -10.78
CA LYS A 186 4.59 19.05 -10.81
C LYS A 186 4.69 19.76 -9.44
N ASN A 187 3.71 19.57 -8.57
CA ASN A 187 3.65 20.15 -7.24
C ASN A 187 4.16 19.21 -6.12
N ALA A 188 4.68 18.05 -6.46
CA ALA A 188 5.27 17.08 -5.51
C ALA A 188 6.66 17.56 -5.06
N ARG A 189 6.73 18.58 -4.20
CA ARG A 189 7.99 19.26 -3.84
C ARG A 189 8.97 18.37 -3.07
N ALA A 190 8.49 17.57 -2.12
CA ALA A 190 9.33 16.72 -1.26
C ALA A 190 9.63 15.34 -1.87
N LEU A 191 8.70 14.77 -2.62
CA LEU A 191 8.77 13.39 -3.08
C LEU A 191 9.98 13.08 -3.99
N PRO A 192 10.48 13.98 -4.86
CA PRO A 192 11.71 13.73 -5.61
C PRO A 192 12.93 13.50 -4.71
N ASP A 193 13.03 14.22 -3.60
CA ASP A 193 14.15 14.04 -2.66
C ASP A 193 13.97 12.76 -1.85
N VAL A 194 12.75 12.41 -1.48
CA VAL A 194 12.43 11.11 -0.85
C VAL A 194 12.80 9.96 -1.78
N ALA A 195 12.43 10.03 -3.08
CA ALA A 195 12.77 9.01 -4.06
C ALA A 195 14.28 8.76 -4.19
N ARG A 196 15.10 9.82 -4.08
CA ARG A 196 16.57 9.73 -4.07
C ARG A 196 17.13 9.22 -2.76
N PHE A 197 16.50 9.59 -1.64
CA PHE A 197 16.98 9.31 -0.29
C PHE A 197 16.75 7.86 0.15
N VAL A 198 15.57 7.29 -0.19
CA VAL A 198 15.19 5.95 0.28
C VAL A 198 16.15 4.89 -0.26
N PRO A 199 16.73 4.02 0.61
CA PRO A 199 17.58 2.92 0.17
C PRO A 199 16.86 2.01 -0.84
N ALA A 200 17.60 1.51 -1.82
CA ALA A 200 17.03 0.70 -2.90
C ALA A 200 16.29 -0.55 -2.40
N ASP A 201 16.71 -1.11 -1.25
CA ASP A 201 16.13 -2.30 -0.63
C ASP A 201 14.95 -1.99 0.32
N ARG A 202 14.54 -0.73 0.42
CA ARG A 202 13.40 -0.26 1.25
C ARG A 202 12.35 0.51 0.45
N LEU A 203 12.49 0.57 -0.87
CA LEU A 203 11.58 1.25 -1.78
C LEU A 203 10.66 0.26 -2.47
N VAL A 204 9.36 0.57 -2.50
CA VAL A 204 8.36 -0.11 -3.32
C VAL A 204 7.55 0.92 -4.09
N VAL A 205 6.76 0.48 -5.07
CA VAL A 205 5.90 1.32 -5.90
C VAL A 205 4.50 0.77 -5.95
N GLU A 206 3.53 1.65 -6.17
CA GLU A 206 2.11 1.29 -6.22
C GLU A 206 1.34 2.23 -7.13
N THR A 207 0.07 1.90 -7.37
CA THR A 207 -0.86 2.78 -8.07
C THR A 207 -1.82 3.52 -7.15
N ASP A 208 -2.31 2.87 -6.10
CA ASP A 208 -3.48 3.29 -5.33
C ASP A 208 -4.73 3.41 -6.20
N CYS A 209 -4.81 2.61 -7.27
CA CYS A 209 -5.93 2.66 -8.21
C CYS A 209 -7.26 2.19 -7.57
N PRO A 210 -8.39 2.81 -7.92
CA PRO A 210 -8.65 3.72 -9.05
C PRO A 210 -8.25 5.19 -8.82
N PHE A 211 -7.62 5.52 -7.68
CA PHE A 211 -7.24 6.87 -7.26
C PHE A 211 -5.87 7.28 -7.80
N LEU A 212 -5.52 8.55 -7.64
CA LEU A 212 -4.19 9.13 -7.77
C LEU A 212 -3.43 8.78 -9.08
N PRO A 213 -4.06 8.87 -10.27
CA PRO A 213 -3.39 8.53 -11.52
C PRO A 213 -2.11 9.36 -11.71
N PRO A 214 -1.01 8.73 -12.21
CA PRO A 214 0.23 9.45 -12.48
C PRO A 214 0.05 10.45 -13.62
N HIS A 215 0.91 11.48 -13.70
CA HIS A 215 1.01 12.32 -14.89
C HIS A 215 1.55 11.47 -16.07
N PRO A 216 0.96 11.55 -17.29
CA PRO A 216 0.02 12.57 -17.77
C PRO A 216 -1.46 12.24 -17.59
N HIS A 217 -1.83 11.18 -16.90
CA HIS A 217 -3.20 10.66 -16.82
C HIS A 217 -4.07 11.29 -15.73
N ARG A 218 -3.66 12.40 -15.13
CA ARG A 218 -4.45 13.05 -14.09
C ARG A 218 -5.88 13.35 -14.56
N GLY A 219 -6.85 13.04 -13.68
CA GLY A 219 -8.28 13.20 -13.99
C GLY A 219 -8.92 11.98 -14.68
N GLN A 220 -8.13 10.96 -15.02
CA GLN A 220 -8.63 9.68 -15.51
C GLN A 220 -8.73 8.67 -14.36
N ARG A 221 -9.46 7.57 -14.55
CA ARG A 221 -9.48 6.41 -13.64
C ARG A 221 -8.11 5.75 -13.68
N ASN A 222 -7.44 5.63 -12.54
CA ASN A 222 -6.15 4.94 -12.43
C ASN A 222 -6.33 3.42 -12.57
N GLU A 223 -5.28 2.72 -12.97
CA GLU A 223 -5.25 1.25 -13.10
C GLU A 223 -3.84 0.68 -12.83
N PRO A 224 -3.71 -0.61 -12.49
CA PRO A 224 -2.42 -1.23 -12.13
C PRO A 224 -1.34 -1.11 -13.20
N ALA A 225 -1.71 -1.05 -14.49
CA ALA A 225 -0.76 -0.87 -15.60
C ALA A 225 0.08 0.39 -15.44
N TRP A 226 -0.45 1.43 -14.78
CA TRP A 226 0.23 2.71 -14.64
C TRP A 226 1.26 2.75 -13.51
N VAL A 227 1.43 1.66 -12.74
CA VAL A 227 2.60 1.52 -11.85
C VAL A 227 3.90 1.62 -12.64
N ALA A 228 3.89 1.23 -13.91
CA ALA A 228 5.04 1.35 -14.80
C ALA A 228 5.47 2.82 -15.02
N ILE A 229 4.51 3.75 -15.09
CA ILE A 229 4.78 5.18 -15.22
C ILE A 229 5.41 5.72 -13.94
N THR A 230 4.85 5.35 -12.78
CA THR A 230 5.38 5.70 -11.46
C THR A 230 6.81 5.17 -11.30
N ALA A 231 7.04 3.89 -11.59
CA ALA A 231 8.35 3.26 -11.48
C ALA A 231 9.39 3.90 -12.43
N ALA A 232 9.02 4.18 -13.68
CA ALA A 232 9.91 4.84 -14.64
C ALA A 232 10.29 6.25 -14.19
N HIS A 233 9.35 7.00 -13.63
CA HIS A 233 9.62 8.32 -13.07
C HIS A 233 10.56 8.25 -11.86
N VAL A 234 10.32 7.32 -10.94
CA VAL A 234 11.20 7.08 -9.77
C VAL A 234 12.60 6.68 -10.22
N ALA A 235 12.74 5.79 -11.21
CA ALA A 235 14.03 5.43 -11.79
C ALA A 235 14.78 6.66 -12.32
N THR A 236 14.09 7.52 -13.08
CA THR A 236 14.65 8.79 -13.57
C THR A 236 15.14 9.69 -12.44
N LEU A 237 14.35 9.85 -11.37
CA LEU A 237 14.74 10.65 -10.20
C LEU A 237 15.99 10.11 -9.51
N ARG A 238 16.17 8.79 -9.52
CA ARG A 238 17.31 8.09 -8.91
C ARG A 238 18.54 8.00 -9.83
N GLY A 239 18.41 8.39 -11.10
CA GLY A 239 19.49 8.28 -12.09
C GLY A 239 19.78 6.82 -12.53
N GLU A 240 18.78 5.95 -12.45
CA GLU A 240 18.87 4.54 -12.88
C GLU A 240 17.81 4.22 -13.95
N SER A 241 17.92 3.06 -14.59
CA SER A 241 16.94 2.62 -15.59
C SER A 241 15.78 1.87 -14.94
N LEU A 242 14.65 1.78 -15.65
CA LEU A 242 13.53 0.96 -15.21
C LEU A 242 13.88 -0.53 -15.18
N GLU A 243 14.77 -0.98 -16.07
CA GLU A 243 15.29 -2.35 -16.12
C GLU A 243 16.08 -2.70 -14.85
N THR A 244 16.68 -1.71 -14.19
CA THR A 244 17.38 -1.86 -12.90
C THR A 244 16.41 -1.75 -11.72
N LEU A 245 15.58 -0.72 -11.70
CA LEU A 245 14.67 -0.45 -10.58
C LEU A 245 13.55 -1.50 -10.50
N GLY A 246 12.94 -1.88 -11.62
CA GLY A 246 11.77 -2.77 -11.64
C GLY A 246 11.99 -4.10 -10.91
N PRO A 247 13.05 -4.87 -11.24
CA PRO A 247 13.38 -6.08 -10.48
C PRO A 247 13.62 -5.82 -8.99
N THR A 248 14.27 -4.70 -8.64
CA THR A 248 14.58 -4.34 -7.25
C THR A 248 13.31 -4.09 -6.43
N VAL A 249 12.40 -3.22 -6.91
CA VAL A 249 11.15 -2.92 -6.19
C VAL A 249 10.21 -4.13 -6.15
N THR A 250 10.24 -4.99 -7.18
CA THR A 250 9.50 -6.25 -7.20
C THR A 250 10.03 -7.24 -6.15
N ALA A 251 11.35 -7.38 -6.04
CA ALA A 251 11.96 -8.22 -5.01
C ALA A 251 11.68 -7.68 -3.60
N ASN A 252 11.65 -6.35 -3.43
CA ASN A 252 11.27 -5.70 -2.18
C ASN A 252 9.82 -5.98 -1.81
N ALA A 253 8.89 -5.86 -2.76
CA ALA A 253 7.47 -6.17 -2.53
C ALA A 253 7.28 -7.62 -2.10
N ARG A 254 7.95 -8.58 -2.76
CA ARG A 254 7.91 -9.98 -2.37
C ARG A 254 8.46 -10.20 -0.96
N ARG A 255 9.55 -9.54 -0.61
CA ARG A 255 10.16 -9.62 0.74
C ARG A 255 9.26 -9.01 1.79
N LEU A 256 8.67 -7.82 1.52
CA LEU A 256 7.72 -7.15 2.39
C LEU A 256 6.54 -8.04 2.74
N PHE A 257 5.97 -8.72 1.75
CA PHE A 257 4.77 -9.54 1.89
C PHE A 257 5.06 -11.04 2.10
N HIS A 258 6.31 -11.42 2.34
CA HIS A 258 6.76 -12.81 2.56
C HIS A 258 6.35 -13.76 1.42
N LEU A 259 6.41 -13.28 0.17
CA LEU A 259 6.08 -14.04 -1.03
C LEU A 259 7.32 -14.74 -1.60
N ALA A 260 7.10 -15.95 -2.15
CA ALA A 260 8.15 -16.73 -2.81
C ALA A 260 8.65 -16.10 -4.13
#